data_18b95d4ef8df25004ed88d45f7f81a1d
#
_entry.id   18b95d4ef8df25004ed88d45f7f81a1d
#
_cell.length_a   1.000
_cell.length_b   1.000
_cell.length_c   1.000
_cell.angle_alpha   90.00
_cell.angle_beta   90.00
_cell.angle_gamma   90.00
#
_symmetry.space_group_name_H-M   'P 1'
#
loop_
_entity.id
_entity.type
_entity.pdbx_description
1 polymer ?
#
loop_
_entity_poly.entity_id
_entity_poly.type
_entity_poly.pdbx_seq_one_letter_code
_entity_poly.pdbx_strand_id
1 'polypeptide(L)'
;MPKSDKQTDIEQALELNTPVKHSYRKWMIIALVLIVLSAVALKMLFFSNSEEAINQFETVPIKQGDLTIIVTATGKLEPVTQVDIGIEVSGTASEINADFNDHVQAGQVLAKLDPRLFDARVKQSQGLLDQAKAKLIDAEATIVEKKQVLDFLQQARQMSGGKLPAKQELVTAEANLKRAQAQAGVINGTIEQAEGQLKLDQTNLIKSSIRTPITGIVLDRQIEKGQTVAASLQTPIMFTVAENLTEMELHVDVDEADVGKIKLEQPACFSVDAYPDKTFPAKISQIRYAPQTVGGVVTYETVLLVNNADLFLRPGMTATADMTVNQAKNVLLVPNTALRFNPTQTGEDTKKERSFVEKLIPTPPRASKPKKVRENKSLQKSAPQIWVLENNQPKAIAVQVGLTDGEVSEVSAPQLSVELSVIVDTVGVVK
;
A
#
# COMPACT_ATOMS: atom_id res chain seq x y z
N MET A 1 -15.84 -90.00 -22.90
CA MET A 1 -15.53 -91.31 -22.15
C MET A 1 -15.31 -90.97 -20.71
N PRO A 2 -15.71 -91.75 -19.79
CA PRO A 2 -17.08 -92.23 -19.53
C PRO A 2 -17.44 -92.07 -18.06
N LYS A 3 -18.73 -92.20 -17.84
CA LYS A 3 -19.40 -93.06 -16.89
C LYS A 3 -19.28 -92.72 -15.40
N SER A 4 -20.20 -92.85 -14.58
CA SER A 4 -21.40 -93.70 -14.51
C SER A 4 -21.96 -93.48 -13.09
N ASP A 5 -23.25 -93.33 -12.99
CA ASP A 5 -24.19 -94.31 -12.36
C ASP A 5 -23.96 -94.59 -10.87
N LYS A 6 -24.88 -94.58 -10.04
CA LYS A 6 -26.17 -95.20 -9.87
C LYS A 6 -26.73 -94.81 -8.51
N GLN A 7 -27.99 -94.40 -8.44
CA GLN A 7 -29.06 -95.36 -8.08
C GLN A 7 -28.99 -95.86 -6.61
N THR A 8 -29.93 -95.83 -5.86
CA THR A 8 -31.39 -96.08 -5.74
C THR A 8 -31.74 -96.37 -4.29
N ASP A 9 -32.89 -95.98 -4.00
CA ASP A 9 -33.95 -96.75 -3.30
C ASP A 9 -33.69 -97.21 -1.87
N ILE A 10 -34.64 -97.04 -1.12
CA ILE A 10 -35.74 -97.91 -0.62
C ILE A 10 -36.42 -97.13 0.52
N GLU A 11 -37.61 -96.57 0.28
CA GLU A 11 -38.93 -97.11 0.58
C GLU A 11 -39.09 -97.74 1.93
N GLN A 12 -40.09 -97.16 2.52
CA GLN A 12 -41.18 -97.88 3.25
C GLN A 12 -40.88 -98.54 4.58
N ALA A 13 -41.59 -98.14 5.45
CA ALA A 13 -42.62 -98.81 6.24
C ALA A 13 -42.62 -98.24 7.66
N LEU A 14 -43.58 -97.75 8.16
CA LEU A 14 -44.87 -98.29 8.69
C LEU A 14 -45.49 -97.19 9.56
N GLU A 15 -46.68 -96.90 9.20
CA GLU A 15 -47.83 -96.51 10.00
C GLU A 15 -47.67 -96.68 11.51
N LEU A 16 -48.15 -95.72 12.26
CA LEU A 16 -49.28 -95.93 13.17
C LEU A 16 -49.80 -94.59 13.72
N ASN A 17 -51.01 -94.46 13.51
CA ASN A 17 -52.03 -93.55 13.87
C ASN A 17 -52.26 -93.53 15.39
N THR A 18 -52.35 -92.28 15.98
CA THR A 18 -53.51 -91.98 16.89
C THR A 18 -53.46 -90.51 17.33
N PRO A 19 -54.61 -89.81 17.47
CA PRO A 19 -54.70 -88.38 17.73
C PRO A 19 -54.68 -88.05 19.22
N VAL A 20 -53.77 -87.14 19.65
CA VAL A 20 -53.92 -86.59 20.98
C VAL A 20 -54.31 -85.14 20.84
N LYS A 21 -55.54 -84.83 21.22
CA LYS A 21 -56.17 -83.53 21.40
C LYS A 21 -55.43 -82.78 22.54
N HIS A 22 -54.45 -81.92 22.22
CA HIS A 22 -53.82 -81.05 23.20
C HIS A 22 -54.26 -79.63 22.98
N SER A 23 -54.76 -79.05 24.04
CA SER A 23 -55.38 -77.74 24.24
C SER A 23 -54.42 -76.62 23.84
N TYR A 24 -54.42 -76.19 22.58
CA TYR A 24 -53.73 -75.01 22.05
C TYR A 24 -54.05 -73.70 22.80
N ARG A 25 -55.15 -73.66 23.52
CA ARG A 25 -55.56 -72.45 24.28
C ARG A 25 -54.65 -72.11 25.43
N LYS A 26 -54.05 -73.08 26.11
CA LYS A 26 -53.05 -72.77 27.20
C LYS A 26 -51.77 -72.32 26.66
N TRP A 27 -51.32 -72.85 25.54
CA TRP A 27 -50.06 -72.40 24.88
C TRP A 27 -50.19 -71.01 24.23
N MET A 28 -51.36 -70.66 23.67
CA MET A 28 -51.65 -69.33 23.16
C MET A 28 -51.63 -68.26 24.27
N ILE A 29 -52.15 -68.59 25.48
CA ILE A 29 -52.10 -67.67 26.61
C ILE A 29 -50.69 -67.45 27.11
N ILE A 30 -49.88 -68.51 27.17
CA ILE A 30 -48.49 -68.43 27.57
C ILE A 30 -47.66 -67.61 26.51
N ALA A 31 -47.87 -67.80 25.23
CA ALA A 31 -47.29 -67.05 24.17
C ALA A 31 -47.68 -65.57 24.22
N LEU A 32 -49.00 -65.27 24.47
CA LEU A 32 -49.45 -63.89 24.60
C LEU A 32 -48.84 -63.15 25.83
N VAL A 33 -48.70 -63.85 26.96
CA VAL A 33 -48.09 -63.35 28.19
C VAL A 33 -46.58 -63.10 27.95
N LEU A 34 -45.92 -64.00 27.23
CA LEU A 34 -44.48 -63.78 26.87
C LEU A 34 -44.30 -62.62 25.90
N ILE A 35 -45.21 -62.43 24.93
CA ILE A 35 -45.15 -61.29 24.02
C ILE A 35 -45.39 -59.97 24.77
N VAL A 36 -46.38 -59.96 25.70
CA VAL A 36 -46.64 -58.74 26.52
C VAL A 36 -45.49 -58.46 27.48
N LEU A 37 -44.92 -59.51 28.12
CA LEU A 37 -43.66 -59.31 28.94
C LEU A 37 -42.50 -58.87 28.14
N SER A 38 -42.28 -59.40 26.92
CA SER A 38 -41.26 -58.98 25.99
C SER A 38 -41.47 -57.53 25.53
N ALA A 39 -42.70 -57.16 25.23
CA ALA A 39 -43.07 -55.78 24.87
C ALA A 39 -42.86 -54.77 26.01
N VAL A 40 -43.17 -55.18 27.27
CA VAL A 40 -42.91 -54.35 28.47
C VAL A 40 -41.44 -54.27 28.78
N ALA A 41 -40.66 -55.36 28.65
CA ALA A 41 -39.22 -55.38 28.82
C ALA A 41 -38.51 -54.55 27.72
N LEU A 42 -39.00 -54.66 26.46
CA LEU A 42 -38.48 -53.83 25.36
C LEU A 42 -38.80 -52.34 25.58
N LYS A 43 -40.01 -52.03 26.09
CA LYS A 43 -40.38 -50.68 26.42
C LYS A 43 -39.57 -50.12 27.60
N MET A 44 -39.26 -50.93 28.61
CA MET A 44 -38.39 -50.54 29.72
C MET A 44 -36.94 -50.36 29.28
N LEU A 45 -36.42 -51.18 28.38
CA LEU A 45 -35.06 -51.05 27.81
C LEU A 45 -34.92 -49.87 26.85
N PHE A 46 -35.99 -49.51 26.11
CA PHE A 46 -35.96 -48.38 25.19
C PHE A 46 -36.36 -47.03 25.81
N PHE A 47 -37.00 -47.02 26.99
CA PHE A 47 -37.42 -45.76 27.65
C PHE A 47 -36.59 -45.38 28.88
N SER A 48 -35.55 -46.13 29.18
CA SER A 48 -34.67 -45.85 30.33
C SER A 48 -33.28 -45.47 29.84
N ASN A 49 -33.17 -44.35 29.15
CA ASN A 49 -31.94 -43.52 29.14
C ASN A 49 -32.21 -42.23 28.35
N SER A 50 -32.99 -41.34 28.96
CA SER A 50 -32.82 -39.92 28.69
C SER A 50 -31.76 -39.44 29.72
N GLU A 51 -30.48 -39.77 29.48
CA GLU A 51 -29.43 -38.98 30.03
C GLU A 51 -29.54 -37.59 29.38
N GLU A 52 -29.93 -36.58 30.17
CA GLU A 52 -29.80 -35.19 29.80
C GLU A 52 -28.31 -35.00 29.43
N ALA A 53 -28.06 -34.80 28.12
CA ALA A 53 -26.75 -34.46 27.65
C ALA A 53 -26.36 -33.12 28.32
N ILE A 54 -25.53 -33.22 29.35
CA ILE A 54 -24.97 -32.04 30.02
C ILE A 54 -24.02 -31.43 29.00
N ASN A 55 -24.51 -30.41 28.31
CA ASN A 55 -23.65 -29.60 27.43
C ASN A 55 -22.59 -28.98 28.33
N GLN A 56 -21.37 -29.44 28.21
CA GLN A 56 -20.22 -28.76 28.84
C GLN A 56 -19.86 -27.52 27.99
N PHE A 57 -19.84 -26.37 28.65
CA PHE A 57 -19.50 -25.12 28.04
C PHE A 57 -18.03 -24.80 28.34
N GLU A 58 -17.31 -24.40 27.32
CA GLU A 58 -15.98 -23.82 27.49
C GLU A 58 -16.14 -22.37 27.94
N THR A 59 -15.50 -22.01 29.04
CA THR A 59 -15.61 -20.67 29.63
C THR A 59 -14.25 -20.01 29.75
N VAL A 60 -14.20 -18.70 29.49
CA VAL A 60 -13.02 -17.86 29.65
C VAL A 60 -13.35 -16.75 30.64
N PRO A 61 -12.49 -16.49 31.63
CA PRO A 61 -12.72 -15.39 32.58
C PRO A 61 -12.61 -14.03 31.90
N ILE A 62 -13.48 -13.10 32.29
CA ILE A 62 -13.37 -11.70 31.87
C ILE A 62 -12.08 -11.13 32.48
N LYS A 63 -11.26 -10.50 31.64
CA LYS A 63 -10.03 -9.84 32.07
C LYS A 63 -10.23 -8.33 32.08
N GLN A 64 -9.60 -7.64 33.02
CA GLN A 64 -9.51 -6.19 33.00
C GLN A 64 -8.10 -5.83 32.54
N GLY A 65 -8.02 -4.94 31.58
CA GLY A 65 -6.75 -4.57 30.98
C GLY A 65 -6.85 -3.38 30.05
N ASP A 66 -5.73 -3.01 29.47
CA ASP A 66 -5.65 -1.98 28.44
C ASP A 66 -5.85 -2.60 27.06
N LEU A 67 -6.69 -1.99 26.26
CA LEU A 67 -6.93 -2.37 24.87
C LEU A 67 -6.36 -1.29 23.96
N THR A 68 -5.38 -1.67 23.14
CA THR A 68 -4.78 -0.78 22.16
C THR A 68 -5.13 -1.27 20.77
N ILE A 69 -5.74 -0.39 19.98
CA ILE A 69 -6.02 -0.68 18.58
C ILE A 69 -4.87 -0.12 17.75
N ILE A 70 -4.26 -0.99 16.97
CA ILE A 70 -3.18 -0.66 16.07
C ILE A 70 -3.60 -0.86 14.62
N VAL A 71 -3.02 -0.07 13.74
CA VAL A 71 -3.03 -0.27 12.29
C VAL A 71 -1.60 -0.59 11.88
N THR A 72 -1.42 -1.77 11.29
CA THR A 72 -0.11 -2.23 10.82
C THR A 72 0.02 -1.95 9.33
N ALA A 73 1.14 -1.33 8.93
CA ALA A 73 1.46 -1.06 7.54
C ALA A 73 2.96 -1.27 7.29
N THR A 74 3.28 -1.66 6.06
CA THR A 74 4.67 -1.84 5.64
C THR A 74 5.12 -0.68 4.76
N GLY A 75 6.42 -0.40 4.76
CA GLY A 75 6.95 0.70 3.98
C GLY A 75 8.46 0.73 3.90
N LYS A 76 9.00 1.87 3.46
CA LYS A 76 10.44 2.07 3.29
C LYS A 76 10.92 3.30 4.03
N LEU A 77 12.14 3.21 4.55
CA LEU A 77 12.84 4.33 5.16
C LEU A 77 13.53 5.16 4.08
N GLU A 78 13.30 6.47 4.13
CA GLU A 78 13.91 7.46 3.23
C GLU A 78 14.48 8.63 4.03
N PRO A 79 15.49 9.34 3.53
CA PRO A 79 15.93 10.60 4.14
C PRO A 79 14.85 11.67 3.97
N VAL A 80 14.74 12.61 4.90
CA VAL A 80 13.80 13.76 4.79
C VAL A 80 14.08 14.58 3.52
N THR A 81 15.37 14.80 3.21
CA THR A 81 15.81 15.50 1.99
C THR A 81 16.78 14.64 1.22
N GLN A 82 16.41 14.27 0.01
CA GLN A 82 17.24 13.56 -0.94
C GLN A 82 17.20 14.28 -2.28
N VAL A 83 18.35 14.41 -2.94
CA VAL A 83 18.47 15.02 -4.27
C VAL A 83 19.20 14.08 -5.22
N ASP A 84 18.54 13.78 -6.33
CA ASP A 84 19.10 13.04 -7.44
C ASP A 84 19.79 14.03 -8.40
N ILE A 85 21.08 13.88 -8.59
CA ILE A 85 21.92 14.74 -9.39
C ILE A 85 22.17 14.07 -10.73
N GLY A 86 21.61 14.64 -11.77
CA GLY A 86 21.78 14.20 -13.15
C GLY A 86 22.73 15.08 -13.93
N ILE A 87 22.89 14.76 -15.23
CA ILE A 87 23.69 15.56 -16.16
C ILE A 87 22.79 16.27 -17.17
N GLU A 88 23.19 17.50 -17.53
CA GLU A 88 22.46 18.28 -18.54
C GLU A 88 23.21 18.36 -19.88
N VAL A 89 24.46 17.94 -19.92
CA VAL A 89 25.31 17.95 -21.13
C VAL A 89 25.97 16.59 -21.35
N SER A 90 26.05 16.16 -22.59
CA SER A 90 26.66 14.87 -22.96
C SER A 90 28.19 14.98 -23.00
N GLY A 91 28.87 13.96 -22.50
CA GLY A 91 30.33 13.92 -22.51
C GLY A 91 30.86 12.63 -21.89
N THR A 92 32.20 12.52 -21.81
CA THR A 92 32.89 11.41 -21.15
C THR A 92 33.37 11.85 -19.78
N ALA A 93 33.11 11.07 -18.73
CA ALA A 93 33.60 11.36 -17.38
C ALA A 93 35.15 11.30 -17.33
N SER A 94 35.78 12.40 -17.01
CA SER A 94 37.24 12.50 -16.92
C SER A 94 37.74 12.32 -15.49
N GLU A 95 37.03 12.85 -14.52
CA GLU A 95 37.40 12.83 -13.10
C GLU A 95 36.15 12.55 -12.25
N ILE A 96 36.33 11.76 -11.19
CA ILE A 96 35.37 11.52 -10.15
C ILE A 96 35.98 11.92 -8.82
N ASN A 97 35.33 12.84 -8.10
CA ASN A 97 35.86 13.47 -6.89
C ASN A 97 35.08 13.11 -5.64
N ALA A 98 33.99 12.33 -5.76
CA ALA A 98 33.19 11.83 -4.64
C ALA A 98 32.83 10.37 -4.88
N ASP A 99 32.83 9.59 -3.81
CA ASP A 99 32.47 8.18 -3.81
C ASP A 99 31.34 7.92 -2.80
N PHE A 100 30.87 6.68 -2.73
CA PHE A 100 29.84 6.24 -1.79
C PHE A 100 30.19 6.61 -0.35
N ASN A 101 29.23 7.11 0.40
CA ASN A 101 29.31 7.53 1.79
C ASN A 101 30.23 8.76 2.05
N ASP A 102 30.71 9.42 1.03
CA ASP A 102 31.49 10.66 1.19
C ASP A 102 30.59 11.82 1.65
N HIS A 103 31.12 12.63 2.56
CA HIS A 103 30.51 13.90 2.94
C HIS A 103 30.85 14.98 1.93
N VAL A 104 29.85 15.65 1.40
CA VAL A 104 29.97 16.67 0.38
C VAL A 104 29.31 17.97 0.81
N GLN A 105 29.86 19.10 0.33
CA GLN A 105 29.31 20.42 0.62
C GLN A 105 28.58 21.00 -0.59
N ALA A 106 27.56 21.81 -0.36
CA ALA A 106 26.84 22.49 -1.44
C ALA A 106 27.77 23.23 -2.38
N GLY A 107 27.64 23.01 -3.69
CA GLY A 107 28.54 23.55 -4.73
C GLY A 107 29.81 22.74 -5.00
N GLN A 108 30.13 21.72 -4.18
CA GLN A 108 31.29 20.84 -4.42
C GLN A 108 31.13 20.08 -5.73
N VAL A 109 32.23 19.92 -6.46
CA VAL A 109 32.29 19.16 -7.71
C VAL A 109 32.39 17.68 -7.37
N LEU A 110 31.38 16.89 -7.77
CA LEU A 110 31.33 15.44 -7.59
C LEU A 110 32.02 14.69 -8.73
N ALA A 111 31.85 15.17 -9.96
CA ALA A 111 32.51 14.61 -11.14
C ALA A 111 32.69 15.70 -12.20
N LYS A 112 33.61 15.48 -13.13
CA LYS A 112 33.84 16.34 -14.29
C LYS A 112 33.76 15.51 -15.57
N LEU A 113 33.05 16.03 -16.55
CA LEU A 113 33.15 15.55 -17.93
C LEU A 113 34.43 16.15 -18.58
N ASP A 114 34.87 15.53 -19.67
CA ASP A 114 36.03 16.05 -20.44
C ASP A 114 35.75 17.48 -20.96
N PRO A 115 36.42 18.50 -20.46
CA PRO A 115 36.13 19.89 -20.77
C PRO A 115 36.65 20.34 -22.15
N ARG A 116 37.52 19.55 -22.78
CA ARG A 116 38.26 19.99 -23.98
C ARG A 116 37.34 20.45 -25.13
N LEU A 117 36.25 19.76 -25.36
CA LEU A 117 35.29 20.13 -26.38
C LEU A 117 34.53 21.42 -26.00
N PHE A 118 34.14 21.56 -24.75
CA PHE A 118 33.44 22.76 -24.25
C PHE A 118 34.36 23.98 -24.26
N ASP A 119 35.61 23.83 -23.82
CA ASP A 119 36.62 24.89 -23.88
C ASP A 119 36.88 25.35 -25.30
N ALA A 120 36.98 24.42 -26.26
CA ALA A 120 37.16 24.77 -27.68
C ALA A 120 35.96 25.57 -28.24
N ARG A 121 34.70 25.19 -27.85
CA ARG A 121 33.49 25.95 -28.22
C ARG A 121 33.49 27.36 -27.62
N VAL A 122 33.80 27.50 -26.35
CA VAL A 122 33.91 28.82 -25.70
C VAL A 122 34.93 29.71 -26.40
N LYS A 123 36.13 29.17 -26.73
CA LYS A 123 37.15 29.92 -27.47
C LYS A 123 36.67 30.32 -28.87
N GLN A 124 35.95 29.46 -29.56
CA GLN A 124 35.37 29.75 -30.88
C GLN A 124 34.33 30.88 -30.78
N SER A 125 33.38 30.78 -29.84
CA SER A 125 32.34 31.81 -29.66
C SER A 125 32.95 33.15 -29.20
N GLN A 126 34.00 33.13 -28.36
CA GLN A 126 34.76 34.34 -27.98
C GLN A 126 35.37 34.98 -29.20
N GLY A 127 36.01 34.21 -30.08
CA GLY A 127 36.62 34.75 -31.31
C GLY A 127 35.58 35.38 -32.27
N LEU A 128 34.36 34.78 -32.34
CA LEU A 128 33.26 35.37 -33.12
C LEU A 128 32.80 36.71 -32.52
N LEU A 129 32.70 36.81 -31.21
CA LEU A 129 32.37 38.05 -30.52
C LEU A 129 33.41 39.13 -30.76
N ASP A 130 34.71 38.79 -30.65
CA ASP A 130 35.80 39.71 -30.87
C ASP A 130 35.81 40.21 -32.32
N GLN A 131 35.55 39.33 -33.29
CA GLN A 131 35.37 39.72 -34.69
C GLN A 131 34.18 40.68 -34.89
N ALA A 132 33.04 40.44 -34.23
CA ALA A 132 31.88 41.32 -34.32
C ALA A 132 32.17 42.72 -33.73
N LYS A 133 32.89 42.76 -32.59
CA LYS A 133 33.34 44.00 -31.95
C LYS A 133 34.32 44.80 -32.84
N ALA A 134 35.27 44.11 -33.51
CA ALA A 134 36.13 44.76 -34.47
C ALA A 134 35.40 45.39 -35.65
N LYS A 135 34.36 44.73 -36.18
CA LYS A 135 33.48 45.28 -37.21
C LYS A 135 32.72 46.53 -36.73
N LEU A 136 32.32 46.57 -35.46
CA LEU A 136 31.68 47.76 -34.89
C LEU A 136 32.63 48.98 -34.91
N ILE A 137 33.87 48.78 -34.50
CA ILE A 137 34.88 49.84 -34.54
C ILE A 137 35.04 50.40 -35.96
N ASP A 138 35.08 49.55 -36.98
CA ASP A 138 35.14 49.97 -38.40
C ASP A 138 33.86 50.76 -38.83
N ALA A 139 32.69 50.30 -38.42
CA ALA A 139 31.42 50.99 -38.68
C ALA A 139 31.36 52.36 -37.97
N GLU A 140 31.85 52.44 -36.74
CA GLU A 140 31.93 53.69 -35.99
C GLU A 140 32.90 54.68 -36.66
N ALA A 141 34.05 54.23 -37.15
CA ALA A 141 35.00 55.05 -37.92
C ALA A 141 34.28 55.57 -39.20
N THR A 142 33.52 54.73 -39.87
CA THR A 142 32.73 55.15 -41.06
C THR A 142 31.66 56.21 -40.70
N ILE A 143 30.98 56.08 -39.54
CA ILE A 143 30.05 57.12 -39.07
C ILE A 143 30.74 58.43 -38.84
N VAL A 144 31.94 58.44 -38.20
CA VAL A 144 32.78 59.66 -37.98
C VAL A 144 33.09 60.28 -39.28
N GLU A 145 33.59 59.49 -40.28
CA GLU A 145 33.90 60.00 -41.64
C GLU A 145 32.66 60.66 -42.29
N LYS A 146 31.52 59.98 -42.36
CA LYS A 146 30.32 60.52 -43.01
C LYS A 146 29.77 61.74 -42.30
N LYS A 147 29.89 61.79 -40.96
CA LYS A 147 29.51 62.95 -40.15
C LYS A 147 30.37 64.14 -40.48
N GLN A 148 31.70 64.00 -40.51
CA GLN A 148 32.63 65.06 -40.90
C GLN A 148 32.32 65.60 -42.28
N VAL A 149 32.03 64.75 -43.25
CA VAL A 149 31.65 65.19 -44.61
C VAL A 149 30.39 66.06 -44.57
N LEU A 150 29.31 65.59 -43.82
CA LEU A 150 28.06 66.35 -43.67
C LEU A 150 28.29 67.70 -42.99
N ASP A 151 29.09 67.74 -41.90
CA ASP A 151 29.40 68.97 -41.16
C ASP A 151 30.21 69.98 -42.05
N PHE A 152 31.13 69.49 -42.84
CA PHE A 152 31.88 70.33 -43.82
C PHE A 152 30.92 70.94 -44.85
N LEU A 153 29.99 70.14 -45.46
CA LEU A 153 29.05 70.63 -46.45
C LEU A 153 28.07 71.65 -45.84
N GLN A 154 27.65 71.44 -44.58
CA GLN A 154 26.80 72.39 -43.84
C GLN A 154 27.49 73.73 -43.58
N GLN A 155 28.74 73.71 -43.16
CA GLN A 155 29.58 74.92 -42.96
C GLN A 155 29.76 75.66 -44.28
N ALA A 156 30.11 74.97 -45.35
CA ALA A 156 30.22 75.56 -46.67
C ALA A 156 28.98 76.26 -47.18
N ARG A 157 27.84 75.66 -46.89
CA ARG A 157 26.49 76.24 -47.22
C ARG A 157 26.24 77.56 -46.41
N GLN A 158 26.58 77.55 -45.12
CA GLN A 158 26.42 78.72 -44.29
C GLN A 158 27.35 79.88 -44.78
N MET A 159 28.58 79.59 -45.12
CA MET A 159 29.54 80.56 -45.60
C MET A 159 29.21 81.15 -46.97
N SER A 160 28.54 80.35 -47.85
CA SER A 160 28.11 80.75 -49.17
C SER A 160 26.76 81.52 -49.23
N GLY A 161 26.11 81.75 -48.09
CA GLY A 161 24.80 82.35 -48.02
C GLY A 161 23.72 81.45 -48.62
N GLY A 162 23.86 80.12 -48.55
CA GLY A 162 22.94 79.13 -49.01
C GLY A 162 23.02 78.78 -50.49
N LYS A 163 24.01 79.26 -51.23
CA LYS A 163 24.16 79.05 -52.67
C LYS A 163 24.90 77.75 -53.02
N LEU A 164 25.90 77.38 -52.24
CA LEU A 164 26.74 76.19 -52.44
C LEU A 164 26.94 75.44 -51.10
N PRO A 165 27.02 74.11 -51.04
CA PRO A 165 26.74 73.12 -52.10
C PRO A 165 25.26 73.02 -52.49
N ALA A 166 24.98 72.27 -53.57
CA ALA A 166 23.61 72.02 -53.98
C ALA A 166 22.81 71.28 -52.86
N LYS A 167 21.49 71.60 -52.76
CA LYS A 167 20.60 70.93 -51.77
C LYS A 167 20.66 69.40 -51.88
N GLN A 168 20.81 68.88 -53.09
CA GLN A 168 20.90 67.45 -53.39
C GLN A 168 22.13 66.79 -52.72
N GLU A 169 23.29 67.48 -52.68
CA GLU A 169 24.52 67.00 -52.06
C GLU A 169 24.39 66.85 -50.55
N LEU A 170 23.71 67.82 -49.87
CA LEU A 170 23.41 67.73 -48.46
C LEU A 170 22.47 66.58 -48.12
N VAL A 171 21.40 66.41 -48.89
CA VAL A 171 20.44 65.28 -48.71
C VAL A 171 21.18 63.96 -48.90
N THR A 172 22.11 63.86 -49.87
CA THR A 172 22.92 62.65 -50.09
C THR A 172 23.85 62.35 -48.95
N ALA A 173 24.54 63.40 -48.41
CA ALA A 173 25.42 63.24 -47.27
C ALA A 173 24.68 62.82 -46.00
N GLU A 174 23.51 63.42 -45.75
CA GLU A 174 22.64 63.03 -44.64
C GLU A 174 22.14 61.59 -44.78
N ALA A 175 21.70 61.19 -45.97
CA ALA A 175 21.31 59.82 -46.26
C ALA A 175 22.47 58.81 -46.07
N ASN A 176 23.71 59.22 -46.44
CA ASN A 176 24.91 58.39 -46.23
C ASN A 176 25.20 58.20 -44.73
N LEU A 177 25.10 59.28 -43.94
CA LEU A 177 25.28 59.19 -42.48
C LEU A 177 24.24 58.26 -41.87
N LYS A 178 22.96 58.41 -42.22
CA LYS A 178 21.90 57.52 -41.75
C LYS A 178 22.15 56.06 -42.11
N ARG A 179 22.67 55.79 -43.33
CA ARG A 179 23.03 54.41 -43.73
C ARG A 179 24.19 53.87 -42.90
N ALA A 180 25.22 54.66 -42.62
CA ALA A 180 26.33 54.24 -41.76
C ALA A 180 25.86 53.95 -40.33
N GLN A 181 24.96 54.78 -39.77
CA GLN A 181 24.35 54.56 -38.47
C GLN A 181 23.48 53.27 -38.45
N ALA A 182 22.67 53.03 -39.49
CA ALA A 182 21.90 51.79 -39.59
C ALA A 182 22.79 50.55 -39.70
N GLN A 183 23.95 50.65 -40.39
CA GLN A 183 24.93 49.56 -40.50
C GLN A 183 25.54 49.25 -39.12
N ALA A 184 25.89 50.24 -38.33
CA ALA A 184 26.36 50.02 -36.95
C ALA A 184 25.27 49.36 -36.07
N GLY A 185 23.99 49.72 -36.27
CA GLY A 185 22.87 49.06 -35.61
C GLY A 185 22.78 47.56 -35.94
N VAL A 186 22.97 47.19 -37.20
CA VAL A 186 23.03 45.78 -37.66
C VAL A 186 24.16 45.03 -37.01
N ILE A 187 25.34 45.65 -36.90
CA ILE A 187 26.53 45.05 -36.26
C ILE A 187 26.32 44.86 -34.75
N ASN A 188 25.67 45.84 -34.07
CA ASN A 188 25.29 45.69 -32.67
C ASN A 188 24.37 44.47 -32.45
N GLY A 189 23.39 44.25 -33.32
CA GLY A 189 22.58 43.03 -33.30
C GLY A 189 23.41 41.75 -33.48
N THR A 190 24.47 41.82 -34.31
CA THR A 190 25.41 40.67 -34.45
C THR A 190 26.24 40.42 -33.17
N ILE A 191 26.61 41.49 -32.48
CA ILE A 191 27.32 41.41 -31.19
C ILE A 191 26.43 40.75 -30.15
N GLU A 192 25.19 41.20 -30.01
CA GLU A 192 24.25 40.60 -29.08
C GLU A 192 24.01 39.10 -29.35
N GLN A 193 23.93 38.71 -30.61
CA GLN A 193 23.84 37.30 -31.03
C GLN A 193 25.10 36.53 -30.61
N ALA A 194 26.29 37.07 -30.87
CA ALA A 194 27.55 36.40 -30.50
C ALA A 194 27.75 36.31 -28.97
N GLU A 195 27.34 37.34 -28.24
CA GLU A 195 27.34 37.33 -26.75
C GLU A 195 26.38 36.25 -26.20
N GLY A 196 25.16 36.11 -26.80
CA GLY A 196 24.23 35.05 -26.46
C GLY A 196 24.83 33.66 -26.68
N GLN A 197 25.52 33.45 -27.82
CA GLN A 197 26.15 32.17 -28.13
C GLN A 197 27.31 31.88 -27.16
N LEU A 198 28.15 32.87 -26.88
CA LEU A 198 29.25 32.73 -25.92
C LEU A 198 28.73 32.34 -24.51
N LYS A 199 27.69 33.02 -24.05
CA LYS A 199 27.06 32.71 -22.77
C LYS A 199 26.46 31.27 -22.73
N LEU A 200 25.89 30.81 -23.83
CA LEU A 200 25.43 29.43 -23.95
C LEU A 200 26.56 28.43 -23.80
N ASP A 201 27.69 28.65 -24.52
CA ASP A 201 28.83 27.75 -24.50
C ASP A 201 29.56 27.77 -23.14
N GLN A 202 29.64 28.94 -22.49
CA GLN A 202 30.13 29.06 -21.12
C GLN A 202 29.25 28.31 -20.11
N THR A 203 27.93 28.39 -20.26
CA THR A 203 26.99 27.66 -19.42
C THR A 203 27.19 26.14 -19.58
N ASN A 204 27.34 25.66 -20.82
CA ASN A 204 27.61 24.24 -21.10
C ASN A 204 28.96 23.79 -20.50
N LEU A 205 30.00 24.64 -20.51
CA LEU A 205 31.26 24.35 -19.84
C LEU A 205 31.08 24.26 -18.31
N ILE A 206 30.30 25.15 -17.69
CA ILE A 206 29.99 25.08 -16.26
C ILE A 206 29.24 23.79 -15.94
N LYS A 207 28.23 23.44 -16.75
CA LYS A 207 27.44 22.23 -16.60
C LYS A 207 28.22 20.95 -16.87
N SER A 208 29.37 20.97 -17.48
CA SER A 208 30.27 19.82 -17.61
C SER A 208 30.90 19.40 -16.26
N SER A 209 30.83 20.25 -15.24
CA SER A 209 31.19 19.92 -13.85
C SER A 209 29.92 19.64 -13.06
N ILE A 210 29.71 18.37 -12.70
CA ILE A 210 28.59 17.91 -11.91
C ILE A 210 28.80 18.33 -10.45
N ARG A 211 27.88 19.12 -9.90
CA ARG A 211 27.97 19.66 -8.53
C ARG A 211 26.74 19.27 -7.71
N THR A 212 26.95 19.09 -6.42
CA THR A 212 25.83 18.91 -5.49
C THR A 212 25.18 20.25 -5.13
N PRO A 213 23.85 20.36 -5.14
CA PRO A 213 23.15 21.56 -4.70
C PRO A 213 23.05 21.67 -3.18
N ILE A 214 23.19 20.51 -2.45
CA ILE A 214 23.05 20.41 -1.00
C ILE A 214 24.34 19.91 -0.34
N THR A 215 24.48 20.20 0.94
CA THR A 215 25.47 19.56 1.82
C THR A 215 24.89 18.28 2.35
N GLY A 216 25.67 17.18 2.36
CA GLY A 216 25.14 15.89 2.82
C GLY A 216 26.09 14.73 2.57
N ILE A 217 25.52 13.54 2.42
CA ILE A 217 26.23 12.28 2.20
C ILE A 217 25.81 11.68 0.86
N VAL A 218 26.78 11.22 0.08
CA VAL A 218 26.53 10.50 -1.18
C VAL A 218 25.99 9.11 -0.85
N LEU A 219 24.74 8.84 -1.25
CA LEU A 219 24.11 7.52 -1.08
C LEU A 219 24.45 6.58 -2.22
N ASP A 220 24.44 7.10 -3.45
CA ASP A 220 24.66 6.30 -4.66
C ASP A 220 25.46 7.07 -5.70
N ARG A 221 26.24 6.34 -6.50
CA ARG A 221 27.06 6.83 -7.60
C ARG A 221 26.90 5.90 -8.80
N GLN A 222 26.32 6.41 -9.88
CA GLN A 222 26.04 5.65 -11.10
C GLN A 222 26.95 6.05 -12.27
N ILE A 223 28.08 6.68 -12.01
CA ILE A 223 29.04 7.12 -13.03
C ILE A 223 30.43 6.57 -12.74
N GLU A 224 31.10 6.12 -13.81
CA GLU A 224 32.48 5.62 -13.76
C GLU A 224 33.43 6.46 -14.60
N LYS A 225 34.70 6.54 -14.18
CA LYS A 225 35.74 7.25 -14.96
C LYS A 225 35.92 6.62 -16.34
N GLY A 226 35.87 7.44 -17.38
CA GLY A 226 35.90 7.00 -18.76
C GLY A 226 34.58 6.62 -19.37
N GLN A 227 33.48 6.60 -18.58
CA GLN A 227 32.16 6.35 -19.09
C GLN A 227 31.64 7.53 -19.90
N THR A 228 31.06 7.24 -21.05
CA THR A 228 30.37 8.24 -21.88
C THR A 228 28.92 8.30 -21.50
N VAL A 229 28.43 9.47 -21.19
CA VAL A 229 27.04 9.74 -20.78
C VAL A 229 26.39 10.69 -21.77
N ALA A 230 25.12 10.44 -22.08
CA ALA A 230 24.33 11.22 -22.99
C ALA A 230 23.13 11.84 -22.29
N ALA A 231 23.07 13.17 -22.26
CA ALA A 231 21.90 13.92 -21.81
C ALA A 231 20.87 13.96 -22.96
N SER A 232 20.17 12.83 -23.16
CA SER A 232 19.11 12.73 -24.19
C SER A 232 17.73 12.67 -23.51
N LEU A 233 16.74 12.02 -24.11
CA LEU A 233 15.34 11.98 -23.70
C LEU A 233 15.04 11.81 -22.21
N GLN A 234 15.93 11.19 -21.44
CA GLN A 234 15.88 11.11 -19.99
C GLN A 234 17.22 11.51 -19.41
N THR A 235 17.22 12.40 -18.42
CA THR A 235 18.43 12.79 -17.70
C THR A 235 18.86 11.63 -16.80
N PRO A 236 20.01 10.96 -17.07
CA PRO A 236 20.47 9.88 -16.21
C PRO A 236 20.91 10.44 -14.85
N ILE A 237 20.51 9.78 -13.77
CA ILE A 237 20.96 10.11 -12.42
C ILE A 237 22.39 9.60 -12.27
N MET A 238 23.27 10.49 -11.81
CA MET A 238 24.71 10.18 -11.64
C MET A 238 25.07 10.01 -10.17
N PHE A 239 24.45 10.80 -9.30
CA PHE A 239 24.65 10.75 -7.86
C PHE A 239 23.31 10.96 -7.17
N THR A 240 23.15 10.29 -6.03
CA THR A 240 22.06 10.53 -5.08
C THR A 240 22.68 11.01 -3.77
N VAL A 241 22.27 12.18 -3.29
CA VAL A 241 22.81 12.80 -2.08
C VAL A 241 21.68 13.04 -1.09
N ALA A 242 21.88 12.59 0.16
CA ALA A 242 20.98 12.88 1.28
C ALA A 242 21.57 14.00 2.14
N GLU A 243 20.72 14.92 2.58
CA GLU A 243 21.17 16.04 3.42
C GLU A 243 21.58 15.58 4.82
N ASN A 244 20.73 14.74 5.44
CA ASN A 244 20.95 14.26 6.79
C ASN A 244 20.37 12.83 6.93
N LEU A 245 21.09 11.96 7.62
CA LEU A 245 20.65 10.60 7.92
C LEU A 245 20.21 10.43 9.40
N THR A 246 20.35 11.46 10.23
CA THR A 246 19.89 11.41 11.63
C THR A 246 18.40 11.64 11.77
N GLU A 247 17.79 12.29 10.80
CA GLU A 247 16.35 12.45 10.66
C GLU A 247 15.89 11.76 9.39
N MET A 248 14.96 10.83 9.52
CA MET A 248 14.46 10.03 8.41
C MET A 248 12.93 10.03 8.40
N GLU A 249 12.37 9.67 7.29
CA GLU A 249 10.95 9.43 7.11
C GLU A 249 10.72 7.96 6.78
N LEU A 250 9.70 7.38 7.41
CA LEU A 250 9.21 6.07 7.05
C LEU A 250 7.91 6.24 6.27
N HIS A 251 7.96 5.92 4.99
CA HIS A 251 6.83 5.97 4.06
C HIS A 251 6.13 4.63 4.08
N VAL A 252 4.95 4.55 4.69
CA VAL A 252 4.16 3.31 4.81
C VAL A 252 2.88 3.38 3.98
N ASP A 253 2.51 2.25 3.40
CA ASP A 253 1.29 2.09 2.60
C ASP A 253 0.14 1.59 3.49
N VAL A 254 -0.77 2.47 3.87
CA VAL A 254 -1.93 2.16 4.70
C VAL A 254 -3.12 1.82 3.82
N ASP A 255 -3.80 0.72 4.13
CA ASP A 255 -5.02 0.28 3.41
C ASP A 255 -6.16 1.31 3.51
N GLU A 256 -6.97 1.45 2.46
CA GLU A 256 -8.15 2.32 2.41
C GLU A 256 -9.12 2.07 3.57
N ALA A 257 -9.26 0.82 4.02
CA ALA A 257 -10.15 0.46 5.13
C ALA A 257 -9.67 1.02 6.49
N ASP A 258 -8.37 1.34 6.61
CA ASP A 258 -7.75 1.75 7.86
C ASP A 258 -7.32 3.22 7.88
N VAL A 259 -7.13 3.85 6.71
CA VAL A 259 -6.70 5.25 6.63
C VAL A 259 -7.64 6.22 7.36
N GLY A 260 -8.96 5.93 7.39
CA GLY A 260 -9.93 6.74 8.12
C GLY A 260 -9.80 6.71 9.64
N LYS A 261 -9.02 5.77 10.19
CA LYS A 261 -8.81 5.60 11.63
C LYS A 261 -7.57 6.34 12.13
N ILE A 262 -6.57 6.57 11.27
CA ILE A 262 -5.31 7.22 11.63
C ILE A 262 -5.44 8.75 11.62
N LYS A 263 -4.65 9.43 12.45
CA LYS A 263 -4.62 10.89 12.57
C LYS A 263 -3.18 11.38 12.67
N LEU A 264 -2.96 12.63 12.31
CA LEU A 264 -1.68 13.30 12.51
C LEU A 264 -1.26 13.26 13.97
N GLU A 265 0.04 13.27 14.22
CA GLU A 265 0.67 13.31 15.54
C GLU A 265 0.45 12.05 16.41
N GLN A 266 -0.21 11.01 15.89
CA GLN A 266 -0.33 9.75 16.62
C GLN A 266 1.02 9.05 16.76
N PRO A 267 1.27 8.44 17.94
CA PRO A 267 2.47 7.66 18.15
C PRO A 267 2.40 6.35 17.35
N ALA A 268 3.54 5.95 16.81
CA ALA A 268 3.75 4.69 16.15
C ALA A 268 5.05 4.06 16.63
N CYS A 269 5.14 2.76 16.54
CA CYS A 269 6.38 2.02 16.70
C CYS A 269 6.61 1.22 15.43
N PHE A 270 7.86 1.06 15.01
CA PHE A 270 8.17 0.22 13.88
C PHE A 270 9.37 -0.67 14.13
N SER A 271 9.43 -1.76 13.42
CA SER A 271 10.58 -2.64 13.34
C SER A 271 11.10 -2.69 11.91
N VAL A 272 12.38 -2.94 11.74
CA VAL A 272 13.00 -3.15 10.42
C VAL A 272 13.47 -4.59 10.32
N ASP A 273 13.42 -5.16 9.11
CA ASP A 273 13.83 -6.54 8.88
C ASP A 273 15.29 -6.81 9.28
N ALA A 274 16.14 -5.78 9.25
CA ALA A 274 17.53 -5.87 9.68
C ALA A 274 17.70 -6.01 11.21
N TYR A 275 16.73 -5.56 12.01
CA TYR A 275 16.76 -5.60 13.48
C TYR A 275 15.37 -5.99 14.02
N PRO A 276 14.96 -7.26 13.91
CA PRO A 276 13.61 -7.70 14.28
C PRO A 276 13.32 -7.59 15.77
N ASP A 277 14.36 -7.65 16.61
CA ASP A 277 14.24 -7.54 18.07
C ASP A 277 14.23 -6.09 18.60
N LYS A 278 14.39 -5.10 17.71
CA LYS A 278 14.38 -3.68 18.08
C LYS A 278 13.16 -2.98 17.53
N THR A 279 12.47 -2.25 18.40
CA THR A 279 11.40 -1.35 18.01
C THR A 279 11.88 0.10 18.10
N PHE A 280 11.55 0.87 17.08
CA PHE A 280 11.92 2.27 16.98
C PHE A 280 10.66 3.14 17.12
N PRO A 281 10.70 4.19 17.93
CA PRO A 281 9.59 5.11 18.03
C PRO A 281 9.50 5.99 16.78
N ALA A 282 8.27 6.24 16.35
CA ALA A 282 7.96 7.14 15.25
C ALA A 282 6.67 7.92 15.54
N LYS A 283 6.39 8.91 14.71
CA LYS A 283 5.21 9.75 14.83
C LYS A 283 4.66 10.08 13.45
N ILE A 284 3.34 9.98 13.28
CA ILE A 284 2.71 10.32 12.00
C ILE A 284 2.86 11.83 11.76
N SER A 285 3.58 12.19 10.71
CA SER A 285 3.80 13.58 10.28
C SER A 285 2.81 14.00 9.21
N GLN A 286 2.50 13.11 8.27
CA GLN A 286 1.65 13.42 7.14
C GLN A 286 0.89 12.19 6.65
N ILE A 287 -0.33 12.39 6.18
CA ILE A 287 -1.13 11.39 5.46
C ILE A 287 -1.40 11.99 4.08
N ARG A 288 -0.94 11.34 3.01
CA ARG A 288 -1.12 11.84 1.64
C ARG A 288 -2.52 11.56 1.14
N TYR A 289 -3.11 12.54 0.43
CA TYR A 289 -4.47 12.40 -0.12
C TYR A 289 -4.52 11.61 -1.44
N ALA A 290 -3.40 11.52 -2.15
CA ALA A 290 -3.35 10.79 -3.41
C ALA A 290 -3.27 9.28 -3.13
N PRO A 291 -4.23 8.46 -3.63
CA PRO A 291 -4.15 7.03 -3.50
C PRO A 291 -3.07 6.46 -4.40
N GLN A 292 -2.47 5.37 -3.96
CA GLN A 292 -1.61 4.51 -4.77
C GLN A 292 -2.26 3.14 -4.92
N THR A 293 -1.89 2.39 -5.95
CA THR A 293 -2.35 1.01 -6.12
C THR A 293 -1.14 0.09 -6.05
N VAL A 294 -1.01 -0.62 -4.95
CA VAL A 294 0.08 -1.56 -4.71
C VAL A 294 -0.49 -2.98 -4.74
N GLY A 295 -0.02 -3.81 -5.66
CA GLY A 295 -0.51 -5.20 -5.77
C GLY A 295 -2.01 -5.34 -6.05
N GLY A 296 -2.67 -4.31 -6.60
CA GLY A 296 -4.12 -4.31 -6.86
C GLY A 296 -4.99 -3.84 -5.69
N VAL A 297 -4.37 -3.44 -4.57
CA VAL A 297 -5.03 -2.86 -3.40
C VAL A 297 -4.82 -1.36 -3.40
N VAL A 298 -5.85 -0.60 -3.05
CA VAL A 298 -5.77 0.87 -2.91
C VAL A 298 -5.20 1.18 -1.53
N THR A 299 -4.08 1.88 -1.52
CA THR A 299 -3.38 2.31 -0.30
C THR A 299 -3.17 3.82 -0.29
N TYR A 300 -2.99 4.37 0.90
CA TYR A 300 -2.65 5.78 1.12
C TYR A 300 -1.31 5.86 1.81
N GLU A 301 -0.39 6.57 1.18
CA GLU A 301 0.94 6.75 1.73
C GLU A 301 0.88 7.65 2.96
N THR A 302 1.39 7.10 4.06
CA THR A 302 1.48 7.79 5.35
C THR A 302 2.94 7.92 5.72
N VAL A 303 3.35 9.14 6.07
CA VAL A 303 4.73 9.47 6.40
C VAL A 303 4.88 9.58 7.90
N LEU A 304 5.84 8.84 8.45
CA LEU A 304 6.19 8.85 9.86
C LEU A 304 7.59 9.46 10.03
N LEU A 305 7.71 10.43 10.92
CA LEU A 305 9.00 11.01 11.28
C LEU A 305 9.75 10.08 12.23
N VAL A 306 11.02 9.82 11.93
CA VAL A 306 11.88 8.86 12.62
C VAL A 306 13.18 9.54 13.02
N ASN A 307 13.56 9.40 14.29
CA ASN A 307 14.86 9.82 14.79
C ASN A 307 15.87 8.67 14.65
N ASN A 308 16.97 8.91 13.93
CA ASN A 308 18.06 7.97 13.68
C ASN A 308 19.41 8.50 14.18
N ALA A 309 19.44 9.09 15.38
CA ALA A 309 20.67 9.67 15.93
C ALA A 309 21.84 8.68 16.02
N ASP A 310 21.54 7.39 16.23
CA ASP A 310 22.54 6.32 16.34
C ASP A 310 22.97 5.76 14.97
N LEU A 311 22.39 6.21 13.86
CA LEU A 311 22.68 5.79 12.48
C LEU A 311 22.50 4.25 12.24
N PHE A 312 21.64 3.58 13.02
CA PHE A 312 21.30 2.18 12.76
C PHE A 312 20.46 1.99 11.51
N LEU A 313 19.60 2.95 11.22
CA LEU A 313 18.68 2.90 10.11
C LEU A 313 19.37 3.44 8.84
N ARG A 314 19.14 2.75 7.73
CA ARG A 314 19.69 3.15 6.42
C ARG A 314 18.55 3.40 5.44
N PRO A 315 18.72 4.36 4.53
CA PRO A 315 17.79 4.56 3.41
C PRO A 315 17.54 3.27 2.64
N GLY A 316 16.28 3.04 2.26
CA GLY A 316 15.85 1.84 1.53
C GLY A 316 15.53 0.62 2.38
N MET A 317 15.74 0.65 3.71
CA MET A 317 15.31 -0.45 4.59
C MET A 317 13.79 -0.59 4.60
N THR A 318 13.32 -1.83 4.51
CA THR A 318 11.90 -2.16 4.70
C THR A 318 11.58 -2.18 6.19
N ALA A 319 10.44 -1.62 6.55
CA ALA A 319 9.96 -1.56 7.91
C ALA A 319 8.48 -1.91 8.00
N THR A 320 8.08 -2.47 9.13
CA THR A 320 6.69 -2.69 9.52
C THR A 320 6.35 -1.76 10.66
N ALA A 321 5.37 -0.88 10.47
CA ALA A 321 4.94 0.11 11.44
C ALA A 321 3.59 -0.26 12.04
N ASP A 322 3.50 -0.16 13.36
CA ASP A 322 2.29 -0.30 14.16
C ASP A 322 1.87 1.06 14.68
N MET A 323 0.85 1.64 14.07
CA MET A 323 0.31 2.95 14.42
C MET A 323 -0.79 2.80 15.44
N THR A 324 -0.66 3.45 16.59
CA THR A 324 -1.69 3.42 17.64
C THR A 324 -2.83 4.35 17.27
N VAL A 325 -4.00 3.76 16.99
CA VAL A 325 -5.20 4.49 16.57
C VAL A 325 -6.05 4.91 17.76
N ASN A 326 -6.26 3.96 18.66
CA ASN A 326 -7.10 4.19 19.84
C ASN A 326 -6.59 3.36 21.03
N GLN A 327 -6.81 3.86 22.23
CA GLN A 327 -6.44 3.16 23.45
C GLN A 327 -7.55 3.32 24.48
N ALA A 328 -8.06 2.20 25.00
CA ALA A 328 -8.93 2.18 26.15
C ALA A 328 -8.15 1.59 27.33
N LYS A 329 -8.10 2.32 28.45
CA LYS A 329 -7.37 1.89 29.65
C LYS A 329 -8.32 1.31 30.68
N ASN A 330 -7.90 0.19 31.28
CA ASN A 330 -8.59 -0.42 32.41
C ASN A 330 -10.04 -0.83 32.11
N VAL A 331 -10.28 -1.39 30.91
CA VAL A 331 -11.59 -1.84 30.44
C VAL A 331 -11.77 -3.35 30.60
N LEU A 332 -13.03 -3.81 30.62
CA LEU A 332 -13.34 -5.24 30.65
C LEU A 332 -13.20 -5.81 29.23
N LEU A 333 -12.40 -6.84 29.10
CA LEU A 333 -12.05 -7.50 27.85
C LEU A 333 -12.71 -8.88 27.78
N VAL A 334 -13.39 -9.14 26.67
CA VAL A 334 -14.06 -10.42 26.40
C VAL A 334 -13.60 -10.91 25.00
N PRO A 335 -13.24 -12.21 24.88
CA PRO A 335 -12.92 -12.76 23.56
C PRO A 335 -14.09 -12.59 22.58
N ASN A 336 -13.79 -12.27 21.32
CA ASN A 336 -14.80 -12.07 20.28
C ASN A 336 -15.62 -13.32 20.00
N THR A 337 -15.11 -14.52 20.33
CA THR A 337 -15.83 -15.79 20.28
C THR A 337 -17.07 -15.78 21.19
N ALA A 338 -16.95 -15.19 22.39
CA ALA A 338 -18.07 -15.10 23.34
C ALA A 338 -19.20 -14.17 22.87
N LEU A 339 -18.88 -13.13 22.10
CA LEU A 339 -19.87 -12.23 21.48
C LEU A 339 -20.65 -12.88 20.32
N ARG A 340 -20.08 -13.91 19.71
CA ARG A 340 -20.70 -14.67 18.59
C ARG A 340 -21.41 -15.93 19.07
N PHE A 341 -21.16 -16.37 20.31
CA PHE A 341 -21.74 -17.57 20.85
C PHE A 341 -23.25 -17.41 21.05
N ASN A 342 -24.03 -18.43 20.61
CA ASN A 342 -25.49 -18.50 20.81
C ASN A 342 -25.92 -19.95 21.10
N PRO A 343 -26.32 -20.28 22.32
CA PRO A 343 -26.68 -21.66 22.73
C PRO A 343 -27.92 -22.19 22.02
N THR A 344 -28.76 -21.32 21.43
CA THR A 344 -29.97 -21.73 20.73
C THR A 344 -29.75 -22.30 19.33
N GLN A 345 -28.58 -22.18 18.75
CA GLN A 345 -28.27 -22.70 17.40
C GLN A 345 -27.76 -24.14 17.41
N THR A 346 -27.41 -24.70 18.56
CA THR A 346 -26.86 -26.07 18.67
C THR A 346 -27.92 -27.17 18.64
N GLY A 347 -29.22 -26.85 18.59
CA GLY A 347 -30.33 -27.79 18.72
C GLY A 347 -31.19 -28.05 17.49
N GLU A 348 -31.01 -27.40 16.34
CA GLU A 348 -32.01 -27.48 15.24
C GLU A 348 -31.50 -28.07 13.90
N ASP A 349 -30.40 -28.80 13.88
CA ASP A 349 -30.06 -29.63 12.71
C ASP A 349 -30.33 -31.13 12.92
N THR A 350 -31.28 -31.51 13.79
CA THR A 350 -31.88 -32.83 13.68
C THR A 350 -32.75 -32.85 12.43
N LYS A 351 -32.18 -33.26 11.30
CA LYS A 351 -32.95 -33.82 10.20
C LYS A 351 -33.92 -34.82 10.79
N LYS A 352 -35.22 -34.49 10.85
CA LYS A 352 -36.27 -35.48 11.07
C LYS A 352 -36.06 -36.57 10.04
N GLU A 353 -35.44 -37.67 10.44
CA GLU A 353 -35.41 -38.88 9.63
C GLU A 353 -36.84 -39.24 9.41
N ARG A 354 -37.30 -39.20 8.16
CA ARG A 354 -38.63 -39.67 7.77
C ARG A 354 -38.71 -41.12 8.17
N SER A 355 -39.74 -41.44 9.00
CA SER A 355 -40.07 -42.78 9.44
C SER A 355 -40.07 -43.72 8.24
N PHE A 356 -39.54 -44.92 8.43
CA PHE A 356 -39.43 -45.99 7.41
C PHE A 356 -40.77 -46.27 6.71
N VAL A 357 -41.91 -46.00 7.37
CA VAL A 357 -43.28 -46.16 6.86
C VAL A 357 -43.64 -45.08 5.81
N GLU A 358 -43.06 -43.89 5.87
CA GLU A 358 -43.36 -42.78 4.94
C GLU A 358 -42.61 -42.92 3.60
N LYS A 359 -41.63 -43.82 3.52
CA LYS A 359 -40.89 -44.18 2.28
C LYS A 359 -41.64 -45.20 1.43
N LEU A 360 -42.69 -45.84 1.94
CA LEU A 360 -43.44 -46.90 1.26
C LEU A 360 -44.75 -46.48 0.57
N ILE A 361 -45.14 -45.20 0.70
CA ILE A 361 -46.34 -44.69 0.06
C ILE A 361 -45.98 -43.82 -1.13
N PRO A 362 -46.33 -44.19 -2.38
CA PRO A 362 -46.09 -43.33 -3.53
C PRO A 362 -46.99 -42.08 -3.46
N THR A 363 -46.38 -40.91 -3.27
CA THR A 363 -47.09 -39.63 -3.27
C THR A 363 -47.26 -39.14 -4.71
N PRO A 364 -48.45 -38.67 -5.12
CA PRO A 364 -48.67 -38.08 -6.42
C PRO A 364 -47.87 -36.74 -6.57
N PRO A 365 -47.49 -36.37 -7.80
CA PRO A 365 -46.72 -35.15 -8.02
C PRO A 365 -47.52 -33.91 -7.61
N ARG A 366 -47.03 -33.22 -6.57
CA ARG A 366 -47.60 -31.93 -6.17
C ARG A 366 -47.15 -30.85 -7.16
N ALA A 367 -48.16 -30.23 -7.78
CA ALA A 367 -47.95 -29.00 -8.55
C ALA A 367 -47.22 -27.95 -7.72
N SER A 368 -46.15 -27.42 -8.27
CA SER A 368 -45.34 -26.38 -7.67
C SER A 368 -46.16 -25.10 -7.46
N LYS A 369 -46.57 -24.85 -6.24
CA LYS A 369 -47.07 -23.52 -5.86
C LYS A 369 -45.92 -22.52 -5.94
N PRO A 370 -46.14 -21.30 -6.47
CA PRO A 370 -45.08 -20.30 -6.55
C PRO A 370 -44.57 -20.01 -5.13
N LYS A 371 -43.25 -20.09 -4.97
CA LYS A 371 -42.53 -19.65 -3.75
C LYS A 371 -42.93 -18.20 -3.50
N LYS A 372 -43.79 -17.95 -2.52
CA LYS A 372 -43.91 -16.64 -1.91
C LYS A 372 -42.51 -16.25 -1.50
N VAL A 373 -42.00 -15.17 -2.10
CA VAL A 373 -40.81 -14.46 -1.63
C VAL A 373 -41.00 -14.23 -0.14
N ARG A 374 -40.25 -14.93 0.69
CA ARG A 374 -40.17 -14.59 2.11
C ARG A 374 -39.63 -13.18 2.13
N GLU A 375 -40.50 -12.23 2.43
CA GLU A 375 -40.04 -10.92 2.91
C GLU A 375 -38.96 -11.19 3.94
N ASN A 376 -37.75 -10.71 3.65
CA ASN A 376 -36.69 -10.60 4.62
C ASN A 376 -37.30 -9.86 5.83
N LYS A 377 -37.69 -10.61 6.84
CA LYS A 377 -37.78 -10.04 8.17
C LYS A 377 -36.43 -9.40 8.41
N SER A 378 -36.43 -8.09 8.36
CA SER A 378 -35.28 -7.27 8.79
C SER A 378 -34.65 -7.98 9.97
N LEU A 379 -33.37 -8.36 9.82
CA LEU A 379 -32.52 -8.75 10.93
C LEU A 379 -32.60 -7.58 11.94
N GLN A 380 -33.56 -7.71 12.87
CA GLN A 380 -33.46 -6.92 14.10
C GLN A 380 -32.10 -7.27 14.66
N LYS A 381 -31.15 -6.33 14.58
CA LYS A 381 -29.91 -6.42 15.33
C LYS A 381 -30.32 -6.58 16.78
N SER A 382 -30.39 -7.83 17.25
CA SER A 382 -30.50 -8.10 18.69
C SER A 382 -29.30 -7.39 19.32
N ALA A 383 -29.54 -6.66 20.40
CA ALA A 383 -28.48 -6.02 21.15
C ALA A 383 -27.37 -7.06 21.42
N PRO A 384 -26.08 -6.69 21.26
CA PRO A 384 -25.00 -7.62 21.53
C PRO A 384 -25.14 -8.17 22.94
N GLN A 385 -25.01 -9.49 23.09
CA GLN A 385 -25.16 -10.19 24.36
C GLN A 385 -24.03 -11.20 24.49
N ILE A 386 -23.61 -11.41 25.74
CA ILE A 386 -22.68 -12.46 26.11
C ILE A 386 -23.41 -13.49 27.00
N TRP A 387 -22.93 -14.72 26.97
CA TRP A 387 -23.48 -15.79 27.78
C TRP A 387 -22.54 -16.14 28.92
N VAL A 388 -23.05 -16.09 30.13
CA VAL A 388 -22.33 -16.41 31.37
C VAL A 388 -22.89 -17.68 31.97
N LEU A 389 -22.05 -18.52 32.54
CA LEU A 389 -22.47 -19.74 33.21
C LEU A 389 -22.87 -19.43 34.65
N GLU A 390 -24.17 -19.43 34.95
CA GLU A 390 -24.71 -19.26 36.31
C GLU A 390 -25.45 -20.54 36.73
N ASN A 391 -25.04 -21.17 37.78
CA ASN A 391 -25.61 -22.47 38.26
C ASN A 391 -25.65 -23.56 37.16
N ASN A 392 -24.64 -23.68 36.33
CA ASN A 392 -24.52 -24.61 35.22
C ASN A 392 -25.53 -24.36 34.07
N GLN A 393 -26.18 -23.19 34.03
CA GLN A 393 -27.08 -22.80 32.97
C GLN A 393 -26.59 -21.52 32.27
N PRO A 394 -26.65 -21.43 30.93
CA PRO A 394 -26.25 -20.26 30.19
C PRO A 394 -27.28 -19.13 30.41
N LYS A 395 -26.82 -18.01 30.91
CA LYS A 395 -27.60 -16.79 31.13
C LYS A 395 -27.08 -15.68 30.22
N ALA A 396 -27.98 -15.11 29.41
CA ALA A 396 -27.63 -14.00 28.53
C ALA A 396 -27.55 -12.69 29.32
N ILE A 397 -26.49 -11.93 29.09
CA ILE A 397 -26.29 -10.57 29.59
C ILE A 397 -26.16 -9.65 28.40
N ALA A 398 -27.05 -8.65 28.30
CA ALA A 398 -26.93 -7.61 27.28
C ALA A 398 -25.73 -6.71 27.62
N VAL A 399 -24.85 -6.46 26.64
CA VAL A 399 -23.63 -5.68 26.78
C VAL A 399 -23.56 -4.58 25.75
N GLN A 400 -22.89 -3.50 26.08
CA GLN A 400 -22.42 -2.52 25.11
C GLN A 400 -21.01 -2.92 24.71
N VAL A 401 -20.80 -3.08 23.39
CA VAL A 401 -19.49 -3.40 22.82
C VAL A 401 -18.83 -2.10 22.40
N GLY A 402 -17.65 -1.85 22.92
CA GLY A 402 -16.81 -0.70 22.60
C GLY A 402 -15.76 -1.04 21.52
N LEU A 403 -14.51 -0.78 21.84
CA LEU A 403 -13.37 -1.01 20.96
C LEU A 403 -13.04 -2.51 20.83
N THR A 404 -12.48 -2.90 19.70
CA THR A 404 -12.00 -4.28 19.45
C THR A 404 -10.69 -4.25 18.66
N ASP A 405 -9.78 -5.17 19.02
CA ASP A 405 -8.53 -5.42 18.27
C ASP A 405 -8.64 -6.61 17.29
N GLY A 406 -9.82 -7.26 17.21
CA GLY A 406 -10.06 -8.44 16.40
C GLY A 406 -10.03 -9.76 17.17
N GLU A 407 -9.33 -9.86 18.32
CA GLU A 407 -9.30 -11.02 19.19
C GLU A 407 -10.20 -10.83 20.42
N VAL A 408 -10.08 -9.68 21.07
CA VAL A 408 -10.88 -9.28 22.22
C VAL A 408 -11.66 -8.02 21.94
N SER A 409 -12.74 -7.81 22.67
CA SER A 409 -13.55 -6.59 22.60
C SER A 409 -13.76 -6.02 23.99
N GLU A 410 -13.73 -4.71 24.05
CA GLU A 410 -14.20 -3.96 25.22
C GLU A 410 -15.69 -4.17 25.38
N VAL A 411 -16.10 -4.54 26.61
CA VAL A 411 -17.53 -4.66 26.95
C VAL A 411 -17.83 -3.89 28.23
N SER A 412 -19.02 -3.29 28.25
CA SER A 412 -19.54 -2.63 29.44
C SER A 412 -20.99 -3.03 29.72
N ALA A 413 -21.24 -3.44 30.96
CA ALA A 413 -22.59 -3.62 31.47
C ALA A 413 -22.55 -3.53 33.01
N PRO A 414 -23.63 -3.06 33.66
CA PRO A 414 -23.68 -2.90 35.13
C PRO A 414 -23.50 -4.21 35.91
N GLN A 415 -23.71 -5.34 35.28
CA GLN A 415 -23.70 -6.68 35.89
C GLN A 415 -22.38 -7.44 35.67
N LEU A 416 -21.40 -6.85 34.96
CA LEU A 416 -20.14 -7.49 34.67
C LEU A 416 -19.09 -7.19 35.76
N SER A 417 -18.39 -8.25 36.17
CA SER A 417 -17.23 -8.17 37.06
C SER A 417 -16.10 -9.04 36.52
N VAL A 418 -14.88 -8.78 36.96
CA VAL A 418 -13.66 -9.52 36.57
C VAL A 418 -13.71 -11.02 36.96
N GLU A 419 -14.60 -11.39 37.88
CA GLU A 419 -14.71 -12.77 38.37
C GLU A 419 -15.65 -13.64 37.52
N LEU A 420 -16.41 -13.02 36.60
CA LEU A 420 -17.36 -13.74 35.76
C LEU A 420 -16.66 -14.43 34.57
N SER A 421 -17.09 -15.66 34.30
CA SER A 421 -16.61 -16.42 33.13
C SER A 421 -17.67 -16.42 32.03
N VAL A 422 -17.24 -16.03 30.82
CA VAL A 422 -18.09 -16.01 29.61
C VAL A 422 -17.93 -17.30 28.82
N ILE A 423 -19.02 -17.77 28.24
CA ILE A 423 -19.05 -18.97 27.41
C ILE A 423 -18.53 -18.61 26.02
N VAL A 424 -17.55 -19.36 25.54
CA VAL A 424 -16.93 -19.17 24.23
C VAL A 424 -17.29 -20.28 23.24
N ASP A 425 -17.53 -21.50 23.74
CA ASP A 425 -17.90 -22.65 22.91
C ASP A 425 -18.65 -23.72 23.72
N THR A 426 -19.24 -24.71 23.04
CA THR A 426 -19.81 -25.92 23.64
C THR A 426 -18.92 -27.11 23.36
N VAL A 427 -18.44 -27.76 24.41
CA VAL A 427 -17.72 -29.03 24.29
C VAL A 427 -18.75 -30.14 24.10
N GLY A 428 -19.01 -30.55 22.86
CA GLY A 428 -19.87 -31.68 22.56
C GLY A 428 -19.34 -32.96 23.22
N VAL A 429 -20.16 -33.66 23.98
CA VAL A 429 -19.81 -34.99 24.48
C VAL A 429 -19.67 -35.93 23.28
N VAL A 430 -18.44 -36.30 22.97
CA VAL A 430 -18.16 -37.41 22.06
C VAL A 430 -18.70 -38.68 22.73
N LYS A 431 -19.66 -39.35 22.11
CA LYS A 431 -20.14 -40.67 22.48
C LYS A 431 -19.07 -41.74 22.24
#